data_bcd3b0319700d08d5ee8c9ea85664acb
#
_entry.id   bcd3b0319700d08d5ee8c9ea85664acb
#
_cell.length_a   1.000
_cell.length_b   1.000
_cell.length_c   1.000
_cell.angle_alpha   90.00
_cell.angle_beta   90.00
_cell.angle_gamma   90.00
#
_symmetry.space_group_name_H-M   'P 1'
#
loop_
_entity.id
_entity.type
_entity.pdbx_description
1 polymer ?
#
loop_
_entity_poly.entity_id
_entity_poly.type
_entity_poly.pdbx_seq_one_letter_code
_entity_poly.pdbx_strand_id
1 'polypeptide(L)'
;IHRPAVKAPGGFGGPGGARVTVGEAAARRADVPVYIDALGTVTPVATITLRPQVSGVLTQVLFTEGQMVTKGQLLAQIDPRPFQQALMQAQGTRQRDEAQLANARITLQRYQTLLAQDSIARQDVDTQAALVQQLEGTVTSDRASEKTAQLNLDFTRVTAPVSGRVGLRVVDAGNVVSSGDAAGIAVITQINPVDVQFSVPQDRVPDIQTRAMESVKEDKRLPVTALDRTRSNVLDKGVFLTLDNQVDVQTGTVRAKARFQNAAGTLF
;
A
#
# COMPACT_ATOMS: atom_id res chain seq x y z
N ILE A 1 -2.72 35.90 28.53
CA ILE A 1 -2.24 37.29 28.82
C ILE A 1 -1.74 37.30 30.26
N HIS A 2 -0.40 37.22 30.45
CA HIS A 2 0.21 37.23 31.76
C HIS A 2 0.55 38.72 32.08
N ARG A 3 -0.03 39.27 33.14
CA ARG A 3 0.31 40.61 33.65
C ARG A 3 1.41 40.45 34.70
N PRO A 4 2.54 41.14 34.58
CA PRO A 4 3.47 41.25 35.69
C PRO A 4 2.94 42.30 36.67
N ALA A 5 2.91 41.97 37.96
CA ALA A 5 2.55 42.90 39.05
C ALA A 5 3.67 43.92 39.26
N VAL A 6 3.36 45.19 39.16
CA VAL A 6 4.26 46.29 39.51
C VAL A 6 3.99 46.69 40.94
N LYS A 7 5.05 46.64 41.78
CA LYS A 7 5.07 47.10 43.17
C LYS A 7 5.01 48.66 43.21
N ALA A 8 4.04 49.20 43.90
CA ALA A 8 3.91 50.66 44.10
C ALA A 8 4.84 51.19 45.20
N PRO A 9 5.49 52.31 45.04
CA PRO A 9 6.16 53.06 46.16
C PRO A 9 5.15 53.85 46.90
N GLY A 10 5.14 53.72 48.24
CA GLY A 10 4.33 54.55 49.14
C GLY A 10 4.83 55.98 49.17
N GLY A 11 3.91 56.95 49.08
CA GLY A 11 4.20 58.40 49.21
C GLY A 11 2.96 59.16 49.65
N PHE A 12 3.08 59.96 50.65
CA PHE A 12 2.19 60.74 51.48
C PHE A 12 1.22 61.67 50.75
N GLY A 13 0.11 61.93 51.36
CA GLY A 13 -1.09 62.53 50.88
C GLY A 13 -1.06 64.02 50.56
N GLY A 14 -2.05 64.42 49.74
CA GLY A 14 -2.58 65.78 49.49
C GLY A 14 -3.89 65.65 48.71
N PRO A 15 -4.91 66.51 48.90
CA PRO A 15 -6.17 66.42 48.19
C PRO A 15 -5.99 66.87 46.73
N GLY A 16 -5.58 65.97 45.89
CA GLY A 16 -5.40 66.20 44.47
C GLY A 16 -5.70 64.91 43.74
N GLY A 17 -6.63 64.95 42.81
CA GLY A 17 -7.19 63.92 42.00
C GLY A 17 -6.39 62.61 41.87
N ALA A 18 -7.03 61.51 42.10
CA ALA A 18 -6.46 60.17 41.91
C ALA A 18 -5.78 60.06 40.54
N ARG A 19 -4.45 60.03 40.56
CA ARG A 19 -3.68 59.72 39.34
C ARG A 19 -3.93 58.25 38.96
N VAL A 20 -4.73 58.02 37.92
CA VAL A 20 -4.93 56.74 37.36
C VAL A 20 -3.65 56.39 36.61
N THR A 21 -2.93 55.37 37.09
CA THR A 21 -1.77 54.81 36.38
C THR A 21 -2.29 53.98 35.24
N VAL A 22 -2.10 54.45 34.03
CA VAL A 22 -2.38 53.71 32.82
C VAL A 22 -1.12 52.98 32.36
N GLY A 23 -1.21 51.69 32.08
CA GLY A 23 -0.12 50.92 31.45
C GLY A 23 -0.18 51.13 29.95
N GLU A 24 0.91 51.58 29.36
CA GLU A 24 1.08 51.66 27.91
C GLU A 24 1.75 50.40 27.41
N ALA A 25 1.17 49.75 26.38
CA ALA A 25 1.76 48.64 25.67
C ALA A 25 1.85 48.98 24.19
N ALA A 26 3.05 48.90 23.63
CA ALA A 26 3.27 49.16 22.22
C ALA A 26 2.68 48.00 21.38
N ALA A 27 1.82 48.31 20.43
CA ALA A 27 1.33 47.36 19.47
C ALA A 27 2.47 46.93 18.50
N ARG A 28 2.69 45.66 18.36
CA ARG A 28 3.65 45.07 17.39
C ARG A 28 2.88 44.31 16.33
N ARG A 29 3.30 44.46 15.08
CA ARG A 29 2.80 43.59 14.02
C ARG A 29 3.46 42.20 14.21
N ALA A 30 2.63 41.19 14.29
CA ALA A 30 3.05 39.79 14.33
C ALA A 30 2.04 38.96 13.55
N ASP A 31 2.53 37.91 12.90
CA ASP A 31 1.68 36.93 12.26
C ASP A 31 0.98 36.08 13.33
N VAL A 32 -0.33 36.05 13.30
CA VAL A 32 -1.15 35.25 14.21
C VAL A 32 -1.62 34.01 13.42
N PRO A 33 -1.22 32.81 13.82
CA PRO A 33 -1.67 31.61 13.15
C PRO A 33 -3.18 31.39 13.35
N VAL A 34 -3.90 31.16 12.28
CA VAL A 34 -5.30 30.75 12.30
C VAL A 34 -5.39 29.23 12.32
N TYR A 35 -5.95 28.69 13.40
CA TYR A 35 -6.17 27.26 13.53
C TYR A 35 -7.61 26.90 13.17
N ILE A 36 -7.78 25.78 12.49
CA ILE A 36 -9.07 25.17 12.22
C ILE A 36 -9.10 23.86 13.02
N ASP A 37 -9.88 23.86 14.09
CA ASP A 37 -10.07 22.69 14.93
C ASP A 37 -11.21 21.84 14.37
N ALA A 38 -10.97 20.53 14.24
CA ALA A 38 -11.96 19.58 13.79
C ALA A 38 -11.80 18.24 14.50
N LEU A 39 -12.89 17.51 14.67
CA LEU A 39 -12.82 16.13 15.11
C LEU A 39 -12.41 15.25 13.93
N GLY A 40 -11.39 14.41 14.15
CA GLY A 40 -10.85 13.49 13.17
C GLY A 40 -11.10 12.03 13.55
N THR A 41 -11.28 11.19 12.54
CA THR A 41 -11.32 9.73 12.66
C THR A 41 -10.10 9.16 11.99
N VAL A 42 -9.34 8.32 12.70
CA VAL A 42 -8.20 7.61 12.14
C VAL A 42 -8.70 6.52 11.21
N THR A 43 -8.16 6.48 10.01
CA THR A 43 -8.46 5.45 9.01
C THR A 43 -7.16 4.88 8.47
N PRO A 44 -7.04 3.56 8.33
CA PRO A 44 -5.86 2.96 7.73
C PRO A 44 -5.74 3.37 6.27
N VAL A 45 -4.50 3.50 5.77
CA VAL A 45 -4.26 3.77 4.35
C VAL A 45 -4.72 2.60 3.48
N ALA A 46 -4.51 1.39 3.95
CA ALA A 46 -4.98 0.18 3.28
C ALA A 46 -5.41 -0.88 4.31
N THR A 47 -6.51 -1.55 3.99
CA THR A 47 -6.97 -2.75 4.68
C THR A 47 -7.12 -3.84 3.62
N ILE A 48 -6.32 -4.90 3.73
CA ILE A 48 -6.25 -5.95 2.73
C ILE A 48 -6.62 -7.29 3.35
N THR A 49 -7.63 -7.93 2.81
CA THR A 49 -7.97 -9.32 3.15
C THR A 49 -6.98 -10.25 2.44
N LEU A 50 -6.22 -11.01 3.20
CA LEU A 50 -5.25 -11.97 2.72
C LEU A 50 -6.00 -13.21 2.20
N ARG A 51 -6.15 -13.31 0.88
CA ARG A 51 -6.83 -14.44 0.22
C ARG A 51 -5.82 -15.36 -0.44
N PRO A 52 -6.00 -16.67 -0.35
CA PRO A 52 -5.21 -17.61 -1.12
C PRO A 52 -5.50 -17.44 -2.61
N GLN A 53 -4.51 -17.62 -3.47
CA GLN A 53 -4.69 -17.57 -4.93
C GLN A 53 -4.88 -18.96 -5.53
N VAL A 54 -4.54 -20.01 -4.77
CA VAL A 54 -4.78 -21.41 -5.11
C VAL A 54 -5.51 -22.11 -3.96
N SER A 55 -6.31 -23.10 -4.29
CA SER A 55 -7.05 -23.88 -3.32
C SER A 55 -6.24 -25.07 -2.82
N GLY A 56 -6.32 -25.40 -1.54
CA GLY A 56 -5.62 -26.54 -0.96
C GLY A 56 -5.68 -26.56 0.55
N VAL A 57 -5.04 -27.54 1.17
CA VAL A 57 -4.96 -27.66 2.62
C VAL A 57 -3.94 -26.66 3.17
N LEU A 58 -4.33 -25.87 4.16
CA LEU A 58 -3.44 -24.96 4.89
C LEU A 58 -2.56 -25.78 5.84
N THR A 59 -1.28 -25.93 5.54
CA THR A 59 -0.37 -26.77 6.35
C THR A 59 0.17 -26.02 7.55
N GLN A 60 0.44 -24.74 7.41
CA GLN A 60 1.04 -23.91 8.45
C GLN A 60 0.50 -22.49 8.42
N VAL A 61 0.34 -21.90 9.60
CA VAL A 61 0.11 -20.47 9.82
C VAL A 61 1.29 -19.94 10.62
N LEU A 62 2.01 -18.96 10.08
CA LEU A 62 3.31 -18.48 10.54
C LEU A 62 3.24 -17.06 11.12
N PHE A 63 2.06 -16.61 11.52
CA PHE A 63 1.87 -15.32 12.18
C PHE A 63 1.07 -15.49 13.47
N THR A 64 1.24 -14.56 14.39
CA THR A 64 0.38 -14.40 15.56
C THR A 64 -0.59 -13.24 15.33
N GLU A 65 -1.78 -13.34 15.91
CA GLU A 65 -2.79 -12.29 15.84
C GLU A 65 -2.27 -10.98 16.44
N GLY A 66 -2.54 -9.87 15.78
CA GLY A 66 -2.04 -8.55 16.19
C GLY A 66 -0.56 -8.28 15.88
N GLN A 67 0.16 -9.23 15.29
CA GLN A 67 1.58 -9.09 14.95
C GLN A 67 1.79 -8.05 13.83
N MET A 68 2.89 -7.29 13.92
CA MET A 68 3.38 -6.48 12.81
C MET A 68 4.13 -7.36 11.82
N VAL A 69 3.77 -7.22 10.55
CA VAL A 69 4.39 -7.94 9.43
C VAL A 69 4.92 -6.99 8.38
N THR A 70 5.94 -7.45 7.66
CA THR A 70 6.54 -6.70 6.55
C THR A 70 6.06 -7.25 5.22
N LYS A 71 5.99 -6.39 4.21
CA LYS A 71 5.67 -6.80 2.83
C LYS A 71 6.59 -7.93 2.38
N GLY A 72 6.01 -9.01 1.82
CA GLY A 72 6.73 -10.20 1.36
C GLY A 72 6.98 -11.25 2.45
N GLN A 73 6.69 -10.97 3.72
CA GLN A 73 6.81 -11.95 4.81
C GLN A 73 5.85 -13.11 4.59
N LEU A 74 6.35 -14.33 4.73
CA LEU A 74 5.53 -15.55 4.66
C LEU A 74 4.60 -15.64 5.87
N LEU A 75 3.31 -15.76 5.62
CA LEU A 75 2.28 -15.78 6.65
C LEU A 75 1.59 -17.14 6.76
N ALA A 76 1.45 -17.83 5.64
CA ALA A 76 0.81 -19.14 5.63
C ALA A 76 1.36 -19.99 4.48
N GLN A 77 1.27 -21.31 4.65
CA GLN A 77 1.69 -22.29 3.65
C GLN A 77 0.54 -23.22 3.31
N ILE A 78 0.17 -23.26 2.05
CA ILE A 78 -0.73 -24.27 1.48
C ILE A 78 0.12 -25.49 1.08
N ASP A 79 -0.44 -26.69 1.10
CA ASP A 79 0.28 -27.91 0.72
C ASP A 79 0.89 -27.80 -0.68
N PRO A 80 2.23 -27.73 -0.81
CA PRO A 80 2.87 -27.53 -2.10
C PRO A 80 2.99 -28.80 -2.94
N ARG A 81 2.79 -29.98 -2.34
CA ARG A 81 3.06 -31.28 -3.00
C ARG A 81 2.32 -31.48 -4.32
N PRO A 82 1.00 -31.22 -4.42
CA PRO A 82 0.30 -31.36 -5.71
C PRO A 82 0.86 -30.42 -6.78
N PHE A 83 1.23 -29.20 -6.40
CA PHE A 83 1.76 -28.18 -7.32
C PHE A 83 3.19 -28.51 -7.76
N GLN A 84 4.02 -29.09 -6.87
CA GLN A 84 5.34 -29.60 -7.22
C GLN A 84 5.26 -30.72 -8.26
N GLN A 85 4.32 -31.66 -8.11
CA GLN A 85 4.10 -32.72 -9.08
C GLN A 85 3.66 -32.17 -10.43
N ALA A 86 2.73 -31.20 -10.46
CA ALA A 86 2.29 -30.54 -11.68
C ALA A 86 3.45 -29.81 -12.38
N LEU A 87 4.32 -29.15 -11.63
CA LEU A 87 5.53 -28.50 -12.17
C LEU A 87 6.48 -29.52 -12.78
N MET A 88 6.79 -30.62 -12.09
CA MET A 88 7.66 -31.68 -12.62
C MET A 88 7.08 -32.28 -13.90
N GLN A 89 5.78 -32.51 -13.97
CA GLN A 89 5.12 -33.00 -15.19
C GLN A 89 5.28 -32.02 -16.35
N ALA A 90 5.04 -30.71 -16.13
CA ALA A 90 5.20 -29.69 -17.16
C ALA A 90 6.66 -29.59 -17.65
N GLN A 91 7.63 -29.68 -16.73
CA GLN A 91 9.05 -29.72 -17.05
C GLN A 91 9.42 -30.92 -17.90
N GLY A 92 8.91 -32.11 -17.56
CA GLY A 92 9.15 -33.34 -18.33
C GLY A 92 8.59 -33.24 -19.75
N THR A 93 7.39 -32.67 -19.90
CA THR A 93 6.78 -32.41 -21.23
C THR A 93 7.65 -31.49 -22.06
N ARG A 94 8.03 -30.35 -21.51
CA ARG A 94 8.91 -29.36 -22.18
C ARG A 94 10.24 -29.99 -22.60
N GLN A 95 10.90 -30.75 -21.73
CA GLN A 95 12.17 -31.39 -22.03
C GLN A 95 12.06 -32.41 -23.18
N ARG A 96 10.98 -33.18 -23.20
CA ARG A 96 10.71 -34.11 -24.30
C ARG A 96 10.59 -33.37 -25.64
N ASP A 97 9.80 -32.29 -25.67
CA ASP A 97 9.49 -31.60 -26.91
C ASP A 97 10.64 -30.67 -27.35
N GLU A 98 11.46 -30.15 -26.41
CA GLU A 98 12.75 -29.54 -26.74
C GLU A 98 13.74 -30.53 -27.38
N ALA A 99 13.78 -31.81 -26.95
CA ALA A 99 14.60 -32.80 -27.55
C ALA A 99 14.12 -33.18 -28.99
N GLN A 100 12.80 -33.22 -29.20
CA GLN A 100 12.23 -33.42 -30.55
C GLN A 100 12.57 -32.23 -31.47
N LEU A 101 12.44 -30.99 -30.98
CA LEU A 101 12.82 -29.80 -31.74
C LEU A 101 14.31 -29.81 -32.09
N ALA A 102 15.17 -30.16 -31.15
CA ALA A 102 16.61 -30.27 -31.39
C ALA A 102 16.94 -31.30 -32.51
N ASN A 103 16.30 -32.47 -32.47
CA ASN A 103 16.45 -33.47 -33.52
C ASN A 103 15.92 -32.99 -34.88
N ALA A 104 14.77 -32.33 -34.92
CA ALA A 104 14.21 -31.78 -36.15
C ALA A 104 15.10 -30.68 -36.76
N ARG A 105 15.75 -29.87 -35.94
CA ARG A 105 16.73 -28.85 -36.41
C ARG A 105 17.99 -29.48 -36.99
N ILE A 106 18.54 -30.54 -36.37
CA ILE A 106 19.68 -31.28 -36.89
C ILE A 106 19.33 -31.91 -38.27
N THR A 107 18.12 -32.45 -38.38
CA THR A 107 17.63 -33.03 -39.64
C THR A 107 17.48 -31.96 -40.72
N LEU A 108 16.91 -30.79 -40.38
CA LEU A 108 16.79 -29.68 -41.31
C LEU A 108 18.16 -29.20 -41.81
N GLN A 109 19.13 -29.06 -40.92
CA GLN A 109 20.50 -28.68 -41.31
C GLN A 109 21.14 -29.68 -42.25
N ARG A 110 20.94 -31.00 -42.00
CA ARG A 110 21.40 -32.05 -42.88
C ARG A 110 20.72 -31.96 -44.25
N TYR A 111 19.41 -31.76 -44.32
CA TYR A 111 18.67 -31.61 -45.57
C TYR A 111 19.10 -30.35 -46.36
N GLN A 112 19.37 -29.26 -45.69
CA GLN A 112 19.92 -28.05 -46.33
C GLN A 112 21.29 -28.29 -46.99
N THR A 113 22.14 -29.09 -46.31
CA THR A 113 23.45 -29.50 -46.87
C THR A 113 23.29 -30.40 -48.11
N LEU A 114 22.35 -31.36 -48.07
CA LEU A 114 22.07 -32.25 -49.20
C LEU A 114 21.43 -31.50 -50.38
N LEU A 115 20.59 -30.51 -50.12
CA LEU A 115 20.03 -29.65 -51.18
C LEU A 115 21.12 -28.85 -51.89
N ALA A 116 22.11 -28.33 -51.17
CA ALA A 116 23.26 -27.65 -51.75
C ALA A 116 24.14 -28.55 -52.63
N GLN A 117 23.99 -29.86 -52.49
CA GLN A 117 24.66 -30.90 -53.28
C GLN A 117 23.74 -31.51 -54.36
N ASP A 118 22.57 -30.86 -54.64
CA ASP A 118 21.53 -31.38 -55.56
C ASP A 118 21.08 -32.81 -55.26
N SER A 119 21.20 -33.30 -54.00
CA SER A 119 20.98 -34.66 -53.59
C SER A 119 19.61 -34.94 -52.94
N ILE A 120 18.77 -33.88 -52.80
CA ILE A 120 17.42 -33.97 -52.20
C ILE A 120 16.47 -32.97 -52.84
N ALA A 121 15.17 -33.27 -52.84
CA ALA A 121 14.17 -32.34 -53.35
C ALA A 121 13.95 -31.12 -52.41
N ARG A 122 13.72 -29.93 -52.99
CA ARG A 122 13.40 -28.73 -52.20
C ARG A 122 12.18 -28.93 -51.31
N GLN A 123 11.18 -29.66 -51.75
CA GLN A 123 9.96 -29.96 -51.02
C GLN A 123 10.25 -30.63 -49.67
N ASP A 124 11.25 -31.51 -49.59
CA ASP A 124 11.62 -32.22 -48.35
C ASP A 124 12.21 -31.23 -47.33
N VAL A 125 13.04 -30.28 -47.82
CA VAL A 125 13.60 -29.21 -46.98
C VAL A 125 12.49 -28.29 -46.43
N ASP A 126 11.55 -27.86 -47.29
CA ASP A 126 10.43 -27.01 -46.92
C ASP A 126 9.51 -27.71 -45.91
N THR A 127 9.24 -28.99 -46.08
CA THR A 127 8.47 -29.83 -45.16
C THR A 127 9.15 -29.91 -43.78
N GLN A 128 10.46 -30.16 -43.77
CA GLN A 128 11.24 -30.24 -42.55
C GLN A 128 11.34 -28.88 -41.85
N ALA A 129 11.42 -27.78 -42.60
CA ALA A 129 11.41 -26.43 -42.06
C ALA A 129 10.04 -26.09 -41.37
N ALA A 130 8.95 -26.50 -42.03
CA ALA A 130 7.60 -26.36 -41.44
C ALA A 130 7.45 -27.21 -40.14
N LEU A 131 8.02 -28.39 -40.08
CA LEU A 131 8.03 -29.22 -38.86
C LEU A 131 8.82 -28.57 -37.73
N VAL A 132 9.98 -27.96 -38.03
CA VAL A 132 10.76 -27.21 -37.02
C VAL A 132 9.93 -26.06 -36.49
N GLN A 133 9.26 -25.28 -37.33
CA GLN A 133 8.40 -24.16 -36.92
C GLN A 133 7.23 -24.64 -36.06
N GLN A 134 6.60 -25.75 -36.38
CA GLN A 134 5.56 -26.38 -35.58
C GLN A 134 6.07 -26.76 -34.20
N LEU A 135 7.23 -27.42 -34.09
CA LEU A 135 7.82 -27.84 -32.82
C LEU A 135 8.29 -26.63 -31.98
N GLU A 136 8.74 -25.53 -32.60
CA GLU A 136 9.03 -24.28 -31.90
C GLU A 136 7.77 -23.72 -31.25
N GLY A 137 6.63 -23.73 -31.91
CA GLY A 137 5.33 -23.38 -31.36
C GLY A 137 4.95 -24.26 -30.16
N THR A 138 5.16 -25.58 -30.30
CA THR A 138 4.88 -26.56 -29.21
C THR A 138 5.74 -26.27 -27.98
N VAL A 139 7.06 -26.13 -28.15
CA VAL A 139 7.98 -25.79 -27.03
C VAL A 139 7.62 -24.46 -26.37
N THR A 140 7.15 -23.49 -27.15
CA THR A 140 6.70 -22.19 -26.61
C THR A 140 5.46 -22.36 -25.73
N SER A 141 4.51 -23.19 -26.13
CA SER A 141 3.32 -23.54 -25.33
C SER A 141 3.68 -24.28 -24.05
N ASP A 142 4.64 -25.24 -24.14
CA ASP A 142 5.10 -25.99 -22.96
C ASP A 142 5.80 -25.11 -21.94
N ARG A 143 6.61 -24.16 -22.40
CA ARG A 143 7.24 -23.15 -21.54
C ARG A 143 6.21 -22.27 -20.82
N ALA A 144 5.11 -21.93 -21.48
CA ALA A 144 4.02 -21.21 -20.85
C ALA A 144 3.32 -22.06 -19.79
N SER A 145 3.10 -23.36 -20.09
CA SER A 145 2.50 -24.32 -19.15
C SER A 145 3.38 -24.53 -17.91
N GLU A 146 4.69 -24.67 -18.09
CA GLU A 146 5.65 -24.78 -16.98
C GLU A 146 5.63 -23.53 -16.10
N LYS A 147 5.64 -22.33 -16.72
CA LYS A 147 5.55 -21.07 -15.96
C LYS A 147 4.26 -20.98 -15.16
N THR A 148 3.14 -21.44 -15.71
CA THR A 148 1.86 -21.47 -15.00
C THR A 148 1.91 -22.41 -13.80
N ALA A 149 2.49 -23.61 -13.96
CA ALA A 149 2.67 -24.56 -12.87
C ALA A 149 3.61 -24.01 -11.79
N GLN A 150 4.69 -23.33 -12.16
CA GLN A 150 5.60 -22.62 -11.23
C GLN A 150 4.86 -21.52 -10.46
N LEU A 151 4.08 -20.71 -11.14
CA LEU A 151 3.31 -19.63 -10.51
C LEU A 151 2.30 -20.17 -9.49
N ASN A 152 1.62 -21.27 -9.82
CA ASN A 152 0.70 -21.94 -8.90
C ASN A 152 1.44 -22.50 -7.67
N LEU A 153 2.65 -23.01 -7.83
CA LEU A 153 3.50 -23.44 -6.72
C LEU A 153 3.92 -22.25 -5.85
N ASP A 154 4.29 -21.12 -6.45
CA ASP A 154 4.64 -19.90 -5.72
C ASP A 154 3.45 -19.38 -4.91
N PHE A 155 2.23 -19.48 -5.43
CA PHE A 155 1.01 -19.10 -4.74
C PHE A 155 0.65 -19.97 -3.53
N THR A 156 1.28 -21.16 -3.39
CA THR A 156 1.13 -21.93 -2.14
C THR A 156 1.76 -21.22 -0.94
N ARG A 157 2.69 -20.30 -1.19
CA ARG A 157 3.34 -19.47 -0.17
C ARG A 157 2.59 -18.17 -0.04
N VAL A 158 1.69 -18.09 0.93
CA VAL A 158 0.87 -16.91 1.15
C VAL A 158 1.69 -15.86 1.89
N THR A 159 2.03 -14.77 1.20
CA THR A 159 2.86 -13.68 1.73
C THR A 159 2.07 -12.39 1.94
N ALA A 160 2.55 -11.54 2.84
CA ALA A 160 1.95 -10.22 3.09
C ALA A 160 2.12 -9.30 1.88
N PRO A 161 1.03 -8.76 1.27
CA PRO A 161 1.13 -7.84 0.15
C PRO A 161 1.57 -6.43 0.56
N VAL A 162 1.35 -6.07 1.82
CA VAL A 162 1.74 -4.78 2.44
C VAL A 162 2.29 -5.02 3.83
N SER A 163 3.07 -4.06 4.33
CA SER A 163 3.47 -4.03 5.73
C SER A 163 2.33 -3.47 6.58
N GLY A 164 2.07 -4.06 7.75
CA GLY A 164 0.99 -3.64 8.62
C GLY A 164 0.75 -4.60 9.77
N ARG A 165 -0.34 -4.41 10.49
CA ARG A 165 -0.77 -5.29 11.59
C ARG A 165 -1.72 -6.35 11.04
N VAL A 166 -1.45 -7.61 11.34
CA VAL A 166 -2.36 -8.73 11.03
C VAL A 166 -3.48 -8.75 12.07
N GLY A 167 -4.71 -8.88 11.61
CA GLY A 167 -5.90 -9.04 12.44
C GLY A 167 -6.05 -10.44 13.01
N LEU A 168 -7.28 -10.79 13.36
CA LEU A 168 -7.61 -12.12 13.85
C LEU A 168 -7.49 -13.15 12.71
N ARG A 169 -7.11 -14.36 13.09
CA ARG A 169 -7.05 -15.50 12.18
C ARG A 169 -8.47 -16.03 11.91
N VAL A 170 -8.79 -16.20 10.65
CA VAL A 170 -10.11 -16.69 10.22
C VAL A 170 -10.09 -18.20 10.02
N VAL A 171 -8.94 -18.77 9.63
CA VAL A 171 -8.78 -20.19 9.28
C VAL A 171 -7.58 -20.79 9.99
N ASP A 172 -7.72 -22.01 10.49
CA ASP A 172 -6.68 -22.77 11.17
C ASP A 172 -5.90 -23.70 10.23
N ALA A 173 -4.69 -24.06 10.63
CA ALA A 173 -3.92 -25.09 9.95
C ALA A 173 -4.69 -26.43 9.98
N GLY A 174 -4.66 -27.15 8.87
CA GLY A 174 -5.44 -28.36 8.63
C GLY A 174 -6.73 -28.13 7.85
N ASN A 175 -7.25 -26.92 7.79
CA ASN A 175 -8.44 -26.59 6.99
C ASN A 175 -8.10 -26.46 5.50
N VAL A 176 -9.10 -26.73 4.67
CA VAL A 176 -9.04 -26.44 3.24
C VAL A 176 -9.40 -24.98 3.01
N VAL A 177 -8.57 -24.28 2.26
CA VAL A 177 -8.80 -22.90 1.82
C VAL A 177 -9.03 -22.85 0.31
N SER A 178 -9.88 -21.92 -0.12
CA SER A 178 -10.20 -21.72 -1.53
C SER A 178 -9.92 -20.29 -1.97
N SER A 179 -9.52 -20.10 -3.24
CA SER A 179 -9.35 -18.78 -3.84
C SER A 179 -10.64 -17.95 -3.88
N GLY A 180 -11.81 -18.61 -3.80
CA GLY A 180 -13.13 -17.99 -3.74
C GLY A 180 -13.58 -17.54 -2.33
N ASP A 181 -12.85 -17.89 -1.27
CA ASP A 181 -13.26 -17.58 0.10
C ASP A 181 -13.20 -16.08 0.37
N ALA A 182 -14.38 -15.48 0.60
CA ALA A 182 -14.51 -14.04 0.81
C ALA A 182 -13.83 -13.57 2.11
N ALA A 183 -13.87 -14.41 3.16
CA ALA A 183 -13.28 -14.11 4.46
C ALA A 183 -11.74 -14.12 4.45
N GLY A 184 -11.12 -14.89 3.54
CA GLY A 184 -9.67 -15.06 3.45
C GLY A 184 -9.08 -15.77 4.67
N ILE A 185 -7.77 -15.63 4.85
CA ILE A 185 -7.00 -16.22 5.97
C ILE A 185 -6.91 -15.25 7.14
N ALA A 186 -6.66 -13.98 6.86
CA ALA A 186 -6.57 -12.88 7.83
C ALA A 186 -6.75 -11.54 7.12
N VAL A 187 -6.91 -10.47 7.90
CA VAL A 187 -6.93 -9.10 7.38
C VAL A 187 -5.64 -8.40 7.81
N ILE A 188 -4.98 -7.72 6.90
CA ILE A 188 -3.79 -6.90 7.19
C ILE A 188 -4.21 -5.43 7.09
N THR A 189 -3.99 -4.69 8.16
CA THR A 189 -4.28 -3.25 8.25
C THR A 189 -2.98 -2.48 8.30
N GLN A 190 -2.78 -1.59 7.35
CA GLN A 190 -1.63 -0.69 7.35
C GLN A 190 -1.85 0.44 8.35
N ILE A 191 -1.09 0.42 9.43
CA ILE A 191 -1.20 1.40 10.52
C ILE A 191 -0.07 2.44 10.50
N ASN A 192 0.87 2.30 9.57
CA ASN A 192 2.00 3.23 9.38
C ASN A 192 2.30 3.32 7.87
N PRO A 193 2.05 4.48 7.24
CA PRO A 193 1.31 5.65 7.76
C PRO A 193 -0.19 5.40 7.95
N VAL A 194 -0.88 6.36 8.61
CA VAL A 194 -2.35 6.40 8.74
C VAL A 194 -2.89 7.69 8.14
N ASP A 195 -4.13 7.65 7.70
CA ASP A 195 -4.86 8.83 7.29
C ASP A 195 -5.86 9.21 8.40
N VAL A 196 -6.04 10.51 8.63
CA VAL A 196 -7.09 11.05 9.50
C VAL A 196 -8.08 11.80 8.63
N GLN A 197 -9.34 11.38 8.69
CA GLN A 197 -10.44 12.08 8.04
C GLN A 197 -11.10 13.02 9.05
N PHE A 198 -11.35 14.26 8.66
CA PHE A 198 -12.01 15.26 9.50
C PHE A 198 -12.90 16.17 8.64
N SER A 199 -13.90 16.77 9.26
CA SER A 199 -14.86 17.63 8.57
C SER A 199 -14.51 19.09 8.77
N VAL A 200 -14.54 19.86 7.69
CA VAL A 200 -14.23 21.30 7.68
C VAL A 200 -15.47 22.07 7.19
N PRO A 201 -15.87 23.18 7.84
CA PRO A 201 -16.97 24.00 7.35
C PRO A 201 -16.74 24.48 5.92
N GLN A 202 -17.79 24.46 5.09
CA GLN A 202 -17.72 24.85 3.68
C GLN A 202 -17.14 26.26 3.50
N ASP A 203 -17.45 27.19 4.39
CA ASP A 203 -16.97 28.58 4.34
C ASP A 203 -15.44 28.69 4.42
N ARG A 204 -14.77 27.71 5.00
CA ARG A 204 -13.30 27.66 5.14
C ARG A 204 -12.59 26.94 4.00
N VAL A 205 -13.33 26.28 3.12
CA VAL A 205 -12.76 25.52 2.01
C VAL A 205 -11.93 26.40 1.07
N PRO A 206 -12.36 27.60 0.64
CA PRO A 206 -11.55 28.46 -0.23
C PRO A 206 -10.21 28.85 0.40
N ASP A 207 -10.18 29.17 1.70
CA ASP A 207 -8.95 29.50 2.42
C ASP A 207 -7.97 28.33 2.43
N ILE A 208 -8.47 27.12 2.73
CA ILE A 208 -7.66 25.91 2.74
C ILE A 208 -7.12 25.60 1.34
N GLN A 209 -7.95 25.69 0.30
CA GLN A 209 -7.51 25.44 -1.08
C GLN A 209 -6.43 26.43 -1.52
N THR A 210 -6.60 27.70 -1.26
CA THR A 210 -5.60 28.72 -1.58
C THR A 210 -4.27 28.43 -0.88
N ARG A 211 -4.31 28.17 0.44
CA ARG A 211 -3.11 27.82 1.21
C ARG A 211 -2.49 26.51 0.79
N ALA A 212 -3.29 25.51 0.43
CA ALA A 212 -2.78 24.23 -0.07
C ALA A 212 -2.06 24.42 -1.42
N MET A 213 -2.60 25.24 -2.32
CA MET A 213 -1.96 25.57 -3.61
C MET A 213 -0.66 26.36 -3.42
N GLU A 214 -0.65 27.34 -2.52
CA GLU A 214 0.56 28.11 -2.17
C GLU A 214 1.64 27.19 -1.60
N SER A 215 1.29 26.32 -0.68
CA SER A 215 2.23 25.40 -0.02
C SER A 215 2.84 24.39 -0.99
N VAL A 216 2.09 23.96 -2.01
CA VAL A 216 2.64 23.11 -3.09
C VAL A 216 3.67 23.85 -3.92
N LYS A 217 3.46 25.14 -4.20
CA LYS A 217 4.44 25.98 -4.95
C LYS A 217 5.75 26.17 -4.17
N GLU A 218 5.66 26.20 -2.84
CA GLU A 218 6.82 26.34 -1.94
C GLU A 218 7.48 25.00 -1.56
N ASP A 219 7.04 23.89 -2.14
CA ASP A 219 7.45 22.51 -1.77
C ASP A 219 7.23 22.18 -0.27
N LYS A 220 6.26 22.86 0.35
CA LYS A 220 5.85 22.66 1.73
C LYS A 220 4.39 22.22 1.75
N ARG A 221 4.08 21.13 2.41
CA ARG A 221 2.68 20.73 2.62
C ARG A 221 2.12 21.42 3.87
N LEU A 222 0.81 21.71 3.86
CA LEU A 222 0.13 22.28 5.03
C LEU A 222 0.28 21.34 6.23
N PRO A 223 0.83 21.80 7.36
CA PRO A 223 0.97 20.98 8.54
C PRO A 223 -0.39 20.76 9.20
N VAL A 224 -0.61 19.54 9.69
CA VAL A 224 -1.77 19.17 10.50
C VAL A 224 -1.26 18.51 11.77
N THR A 225 -1.80 18.92 12.92
CA THR A 225 -1.40 18.38 14.22
C THR A 225 -2.56 17.57 14.80
N ALA A 226 -2.32 16.32 15.15
CA ALA A 226 -3.27 15.49 15.88
C ALA A 226 -3.07 15.72 17.38
N LEU A 227 -4.16 16.08 18.06
CA LEU A 227 -4.19 16.29 19.50
C LEU A 227 -5.03 15.19 20.16
N ASP A 228 -4.78 14.96 21.43
CA ASP A 228 -5.65 14.11 22.24
C ASP A 228 -7.02 14.76 22.48
N ARG A 229 -7.96 14.03 23.08
CA ARG A 229 -9.30 14.50 23.38
C ARG A 229 -9.30 15.74 24.30
N THR A 230 -8.30 15.87 25.16
CA THR A 230 -8.16 16.98 26.10
C THR A 230 -7.44 18.18 25.49
N ARG A 231 -6.93 18.06 24.26
CA ARG A 231 -6.10 19.05 23.54
C ARG A 231 -4.81 19.43 24.29
N SER A 232 -4.40 18.60 25.23
CA SER A 232 -3.22 18.87 26.06
C SER A 232 -1.95 18.28 25.44
N ASN A 233 -2.06 17.17 24.72
CA ASN A 233 -0.92 16.46 24.18
C ASN A 233 -0.99 16.36 22.66
N VAL A 234 0.15 16.60 22.02
CA VAL A 234 0.33 16.34 20.59
C VAL A 234 0.58 14.85 20.41
N LEU A 235 -0.31 14.16 19.70
CA LEU A 235 -0.18 12.74 19.40
C LEU A 235 0.76 12.48 18.22
N ASP A 236 0.60 13.25 17.13
CA ASP A 236 1.47 13.17 15.96
C ASP A 236 1.35 14.45 15.11
N LYS A 237 2.33 14.66 14.23
CA LYS A 237 2.34 15.73 13.24
C LYS A 237 2.27 15.13 11.85
N GLY A 238 1.29 15.55 11.09
CA GLY A 238 1.03 15.09 9.75
C GLY A 238 0.95 16.21 8.74
N VAL A 239 0.58 15.84 7.53
CA VAL A 239 0.43 16.76 6.41
C VAL A 239 -0.95 16.62 5.80
N PHE A 240 -1.54 17.75 5.44
CA PHE A 240 -2.77 17.77 4.68
C PHE A 240 -2.59 17.12 3.31
N LEU A 241 -3.55 16.26 2.92
CA LEU A 241 -3.53 15.58 1.62
C LEU A 241 -4.50 16.21 0.64
N THR A 242 -5.78 16.23 1.00
CA THR A 242 -6.84 16.64 0.07
C THR A 242 -8.13 16.98 0.80
N LEU A 243 -9.00 17.68 0.08
CA LEU A 243 -10.41 17.82 0.39
C LEU A 243 -11.23 16.89 -0.52
N ASP A 244 -12.34 16.42 -0.01
CA ASP A 244 -13.36 15.75 -0.80
C ASP A 244 -14.00 16.76 -1.78
N ASN A 245 -14.55 16.25 -2.89
CA ASN A 245 -15.29 17.06 -3.86
C ASN A 245 -16.81 17.17 -3.55
N GLN A 246 -17.24 16.53 -2.47
CA GLN A 246 -18.63 16.54 -2.03
C GLN A 246 -18.81 17.33 -0.74
N VAL A 247 -19.85 18.18 -0.72
CA VAL A 247 -20.34 18.85 0.49
C VAL A 247 -21.42 17.98 1.12
N ASP A 248 -21.28 17.70 2.40
CA ASP A 248 -22.36 17.13 3.18
C ASP A 248 -23.40 18.22 3.45
N VAL A 249 -24.54 18.11 2.76
CA VAL A 249 -25.62 19.11 2.80
C VAL A 249 -26.34 19.14 4.14
N GLN A 250 -26.24 18.09 4.97
CA GLN A 250 -26.87 18.06 6.29
C GLN A 250 -26.07 18.85 7.32
N THR A 251 -24.76 18.86 7.18
CA THR A 251 -23.84 19.49 8.12
C THR A 251 -23.16 20.75 7.58
N GLY A 252 -23.27 21.02 6.27
CA GLY A 252 -22.57 22.14 5.61
C GLY A 252 -21.03 21.97 5.66
N THR A 253 -20.53 20.75 5.70
CA THR A 253 -19.09 20.48 5.82
C THR A 253 -18.56 19.71 4.62
N VAL A 254 -17.25 19.84 4.40
CA VAL A 254 -16.47 19.05 3.41
C VAL A 254 -15.49 18.16 4.17
N ARG A 255 -15.36 16.91 3.75
CA ARG A 255 -14.38 16.01 4.33
C ARG A 255 -12.97 16.38 3.87
N ALA A 256 -12.08 16.44 4.81
CA ALA A 256 -10.65 16.63 4.60
C ALA A 256 -9.88 15.39 5.02
N LYS A 257 -8.73 15.16 4.43
CA LYS A 257 -7.84 14.06 4.76
C LYS A 257 -6.42 14.58 5.00
N ALA A 258 -5.82 14.13 6.08
CA ALA A 258 -4.42 14.39 6.40
C ALA A 258 -3.70 13.07 6.67
N ARG A 259 -2.41 12.98 6.33
CA ARG A 259 -1.56 11.80 6.52
C ARG A 259 -0.59 12.03 7.66
N PHE A 260 -0.49 11.02 8.50
CA PHE A 260 0.41 10.95 9.64
C PHE A 260 1.32 9.73 9.52
N GLN A 261 2.58 9.88 9.88
CA GLN A 261 3.53 8.76 9.83
C GLN A 261 3.23 7.70 10.89
N ASN A 262 2.66 8.12 12.02
CA ASN A 262 2.28 7.24 13.11
C ASN A 262 3.40 6.28 13.56
N ALA A 263 4.63 6.77 13.57
CA ALA A 263 5.80 5.95 13.91
C ALA A 263 5.73 5.39 15.34
N ALA A 264 5.13 6.13 16.26
CA ALA A 264 4.93 5.72 17.65
C ALA A 264 3.69 4.83 17.86
N GLY A 265 2.83 4.64 16.82
CA GLY A 265 1.60 3.87 16.94
C GLY A 265 0.55 4.49 17.86
N THR A 266 0.58 5.79 18.08
CA THR A 266 -0.32 6.53 19.00
C THR A 266 -1.69 6.76 18.38
N LEU A 267 -1.79 6.77 17.05
CA LEU A 267 -3.04 6.92 16.32
C LEU A 267 -3.56 5.52 15.94
N PHE A 268 -4.80 5.19 16.36
CA PHE A 268 -5.46 3.88 16.11
C PHE A 268 -6.98 4.02 16.07
#